data_68fa57f3231c07f32dc9771bcc5c092b
#
_entry.id   68fa57f3231c07f32dc9771bcc5c092b
#
_cell.length_a   1.000
_cell.length_b   1.000
_cell.length_c   1.000
_cell.angle_alpha   90.00
_cell.angle_beta   90.00
_cell.angle_gamma   90.00
#
_symmetry.space_group_name_H-M   'P 1'
#
loop_
_entity.id
_entity.type
_entity.pdbx_description
1 polymer ?
#
loop_
_entity_poly.entity_id
_entity_poly.type
_entity_poly.pdbx_seq_one_letter_code
_entity_poly.pdbx_strand_id
1 'polypeptide(L)'
;MTSPRVSFVVVTHARPRWLSGALESIRPQSIADREIVVVVNGPDPETQQLLRALGSEVRVTVLDRNCGVSGGRNAGIALARGEILLFLDDDAELRDRETAERVLTHFERDVDLGIVGFLVIDATTGAAERRVVPFRDKRLPHGVTEASYFPGGACAIRRRVFDSIGLYDASLFYAGEELDLSLRALDAGFRILFDPSVTVMHHGAEGVGASTAPYFYARNRPWVALRHLPLPCCVTHTLGWWAWSLARGVRAGAVASALCGIRDCVAGMPRIWRERRPVSRHTRRFLARNGGRLWY
;
A
#
# COMPACT_ATOMS: atom_id res chain seq x y z
N MET A 1 24.52 5.29 -17.81
CA MET A 1 24.23 5.54 -16.40
C MET A 1 23.70 4.25 -15.82
N THR A 2 24.28 3.75 -14.74
CA THR A 2 23.77 2.56 -14.00
C THR A 2 22.38 2.87 -13.44
N SER A 3 21.48 1.89 -13.46
CA SER A 3 20.18 2.04 -12.82
C SER A 3 20.36 2.19 -11.30
N PRO A 4 19.61 3.08 -10.61
CA PRO A 4 19.71 3.22 -9.18
C PRO A 4 19.28 1.92 -8.47
N ARG A 5 19.85 1.67 -7.29
CA ARG A 5 19.46 0.51 -6.47
C ARG A 5 18.07 0.68 -5.88
N VAL A 6 17.74 1.90 -5.44
CA VAL A 6 16.46 2.24 -4.81
C VAL A 6 15.77 3.40 -5.52
N SER A 7 14.48 3.26 -5.75
CA SER A 7 13.59 4.38 -6.09
C SER A 7 12.65 4.63 -4.92
N PHE A 8 12.73 5.80 -4.29
CA PHE A 8 11.69 6.28 -3.38
C PHE A 8 10.51 6.76 -4.22
N VAL A 9 9.33 6.24 -3.96
CA VAL A 9 8.11 6.56 -4.71
C VAL A 9 7.12 7.21 -3.77
N VAL A 10 6.81 8.48 -4.01
CA VAL A 10 5.83 9.27 -3.25
C VAL A 10 4.68 9.66 -4.17
N VAL A 11 3.45 9.36 -3.76
CA VAL A 11 2.24 9.78 -4.46
C VAL A 11 1.56 10.85 -3.63
N THR A 12 1.30 12.01 -4.22
CA THR A 12 0.67 13.14 -3.52
C THR A 12 -0.57 13.64 -4.27
N HIS A 13 -1.53 14.19 -3.54
CA HIS A 13 -2.73 14.81 -4.08
C HIS A 13 -3.13 16.02 -3.23
N ALA A 14 -2.88 17.23 -3.73
CA ALA A 14 -3.23 18.50 -3.11
C ALA A 14 -2.68 18.68 -1.67
N ARG A 15 -1.40 18.29 -1.44
CA ARG A 15 -0.79 18.30 -0.10
C ARG A 15 0.67 18.74 -0.09
N PRO A 16 1.01 19.94 -0.65
CA PRO A 16 2.41 20.35 -0.81
C PRO A 16 3.20 20.40 0.51
N ARG A 17 2.55 20.78 1.62
CA ARG A 17 3.22 20.86 2.94
C ARG A 17 3.67 19.49 3.45
N TRP A 18 2.81 18.49 3.35
CA TRP A 18 3.12 17.12 3.77
C TRP A 18 4.19 16.53 2.88
N LEU A 19 4.08 16.71 1.57
CA LEU A 19 5.10 16.24 0.61
C LEU A 19 6.48 16.82 0.94
N SER A 20 6.59 18.06 1.39
CA SER A 20 7.87 18.66 1.78
C SER A 20 8.53 17.87 2.91
N GLY A 21 7.79 17.53 3.97
CA GLY A 21 8.29 16.73 5.09
C GLY A 21 8.75 15.33 4.64
N ALA A 22 7.95 14.66 3.83
CA ALA A 22 8.32 13.36 3.26
C ALA A 22 9.64 13.43 2.48
N LEU A 23 9.80 14.42 1.59
CA LEU A 23 11.03 14.61 0.81
C LEU A 23 12.23 14.98 1.67
N GLU A 24 12.05 15.81 2.70
CA GLU A 24 13.09 16.16 3.67
C GLU A 24 13.59 14.94 4.46
N SER A 25 12.75 13.95 4.71
CA SER A 25 13.13 12.70 5.37
C SER A 25 13.86 11.72 4.42
N ILE A 26 13.62 11.81 3.11
CA ILE A 26 14.27 10.96 2.10
C ILE A 26 15.67 11.49 1.75
N ARG A 27 15.86 12.80 1.68
CA ARG A 27 17.14 13.42 1.28
C ARG A 27 18.36 12.97 2.09
N PRO A 28 18.30 12.85 3.42
CA PRO A 28 19.45 12.46 4.23
C PRO A 28 19.71 10.95 4.27
N GLN A 29 18.98 10.13 3.49
CA GLN A 29 19.21 8.70 3.46
C GLN A 29 20.64 8.39 2.99
N SER A 30 21.32 7.49 3.71
CA SER A 30 22.76 7.20 3.54
C SER A 30 23.11 6.53 2.22
N ILE A 31 22.13 5.95 1.51
CA ILE A 31 22.35 5.32 0.20
C ILE A 31 22.58 6.36 -0.89
N ALA A 32 23.73 6.26 -1.58
CA ALA A 32 24.11 7.17 -2.66
C ALA A 32 23.40 6.84 -3.99
N ASP A 33 23.23 5.55 -4.29
CA ASP A 33 22.65 5.06 -5.55
C ASP A 33 21.13 4.98 -5.47
N ARG A 34 20.47 6.14 -5.45
CA ARG A 34 19.03 6.28 -5.34
C ARG A 34 18.46 7.32 -6.29
N GLU A 35 17.16 7.26 -6.50
CA GLU A 35 16.35 8.32 -7.08
C GLU A 35 15.10 8.59 -6.26
N ILE A 36 14.52 9.78 -6.42
CA ILE A 36 13.23 10.15 -5.83
C ILE A 36 12.24 10.35 -6.97
N VAL A 37 11.12 9.66 -6.90
CA VAL A 37 10.03 9.71 -7.87
C VAL A 37 8.80 10.26 -7.18
N VAL A 38 8.25 11.37 -7.68
CA VAL A 38 7.03 11.98 -7.17
C VAL A 38 5.94 11.93 -8.23
N VAL A 39 4.79 11.42 -7.84
CA VAL A 39 3.57 11.42 -8.66
C VAL A 39 2.60 12.45 -8.10
N VAL A 40 2.35 13.51 -8.86
CA VAL A 40 1.26 14.45 -8.58
C VAL A 40 -0.02 13.85 -9.15
N ASN A 41 -0.86 13.33 -8.29
CA ASN A 41 -2.02 12.52 -8.65
C ASN A 41 -3.27 13.37 -8.95
N GLY A 42 -3.19 14.14 -10.03
CA GLY A 42 -4.15 15.12 -10.50
C GLY A 42 -3.54 16.52 -10.56
N PRO A 43 -4.18 17.46 -11.24
CA PRO A 43 -3.70 18.83 -11.37
C PRO A 43 -3.58 19.50 -9.99
N ASP A 44 -2.38 19.97 -9.67
CA ASP A 44 -2.07 20.68 -8.42
C ASP A 44 -0.92 21.67 -8.66
N PRO A 45 -1.23 22.92 -9.01
CA PRO A 45 -0.23 23.95 -9.33
C PRO A 45 0.74 24.25 -8.18
N GLU A 46 0.27 24.22 -6.92
CA GLU A 46 1.08 24.52 -5.73
C GLU A 46 2.15 23.45 -5.53
N THR A 47 1.75 22.16 -5.55
CA THR A 47 2.70 21.04 -5.51
C THR A 47 3.66 21.06 -6.69
N GLN A 48 3.19 21.39 -7.90
CA GLN A 48 4.06 21.48 -9.07
C GLN A 48 5.08 22.63 -8.95
N GLN A 49 4.71 23.75 -8.32
CA GLN A 49 5.62 24.85 -8.05
C GLN A 49 6.71 24.45 -7.05
N LEU A 50 6.34 23.75 -5.96
CA LEU A 50 7.27 23.19 -5.00
C LEU A 50 8.28 22.27 -5.69
N LEU A 51 7.80 21.33 -6.51
CA LEU A 51 8.65 20.35 -7.18
C LEU A 51 9.56 20.97 -8.23
N ARG A 52 9.13 22.04 -8.93
CA ARG A 52 10.00 22.78 -9.85
C ARG A 52 11.21 23.42 -9.16
N ALA A 53 11.03 23.88 -7.93
CA ALA A 53 12.12 24.45 -7.13
C ALA A 53 13.19 23.41 -6.73
N LEU A 54 12.85 22.12 -6.73
CA LEU A 54 13.78 21.01 -6.45
C LEU A 54 14.60 20.57 -7.68
N GLY A 55 14.21 21.02 -8.88
CA GLY A 55 14.93 20.77 -10.13
C GLY A 55 15.13 19.29 -10.43
N SER A 56 16.34 18.88 -10.76
CA SER A 56 16.69 17.51 -11.16
C SER A 56 16.83 16.52 -9.99
N GLU A 57 16.66 16.97 -8.76
CA GLU A 57 16.75 16.10 -7.56
C GLU A 57 15.62 15.06 -7.55
N VAL A 58 14.45 15.42 -8.08
CA VAL A 58 13.28 14.57 -8.14
C VAL A 58 12.83 14.32 -9.57
N ARG A 59 12.38 13.11 -9.84
CA ARG A 59 11.68 12.79 -11.09
C ARG A 59 10.19 12.91 -10.84
N VAL A 60 9.52 13.72 -11.64
CA VAL A 60 8.12 14.07 -11.44
C VAL A 60 7.27 13.63 -12.62
N THR A 61 6.09 13.08 -12.33
CA THR A 61 5.00 12.95 -13.28
C THR A 61 3.73 13.58 -12.69
N VAL A 62 2.95 14.23 -13.55
CA VAL A 62 1.66 14.83 -13.18
C VAL A 62 0.57 14.11 -13.94
N LEU A 63 -0.41 13.56 -13.23
CA LEU A 63 -1.56 12.91 -13.86
C LEU A 63 -2.65 13.91 -14.18
N ASP A 64 -3.39 13.68 -15.26
CA ASP A 64 -4.49 14.57 -15.69
C ASP A 64 -5.66 14.61 -14.71
N ARG A 65 -5.78 13.58 -13.87
CA ARG A 65 -6.83 13.43 -12.86
C ARG A 65 -6.34 12.58 -11.68
N ASN A 66 -7.04 12.66 -10.56
CA ASN A 66 -6.83 11.73 -9.45
C ASN A 66 -7.22 10.31 -9.87
N CYS A 67 -6.24 9.41 -9.93
CA CYS A 67 -6.40 7.99 -10.27
C CYS A 67 -6.41 7.09 -9.02
N GLY A 68 -6.54 7.66 -7.84
CA GLY A 68 -6.48 6.93 -6.57
C GLY A 68 -5.06 6.48 -6.21
N VAL A 69 -4.95 5.80 -5.08
CA VAL A 69 -3.68 5.29 -4.58
C VAL A 69 -3.07 4.27 -5.54
N SER A 70 -3.88 3.31 -6.02
CA SER A 70 -3.43 2.28 -6.96
C SER A 70 -2.90 2.87 -8.27
N GLY A 71 -3.64 3.81 -8.87
CA GLY A 71 -3.26 4.45 -10.14
C GLY A 71 -2.02 5.34 -9.96
N GLY A 72 -1.94 6.09 -8.87
CA GLY A 72 -0.77 6.90 -8.54
C GLY A 72 0.49 6.05 -8.33
N ARG A 73 0.41 4.97 -7.55
CA ARG A 73 1.53 4.05 -7.36
C ARG A 73 1.97 3.40 -8.68
N ASN A 74 1.03 3.02 -9.55
CA ASN A 74 1.36 2.47 -10.86
C ASN A 74 2.12 3.46 -11.75
N ALA A 75 1.74 4.73 -11.74
CA ALA A 75 2.48 5.77 -12.46
C ALA A 75 3.90 5.95 -11.89
N GLY A 76 4.05 5.88 -10.56
CA GLY A 76 5.35 5.90 -9.90
C GLY A 76 6.22 4.71 -10.27
N ILE A 77 5.68 3.50 -10.30
CA ILE A 77 6.39 2.27 -10.72
C ILE A 77 6.88 2.40 -12.16
N ALA A 78 6.05 2.92 -13.05
CA ALA A 78 6.42 3.12 -14.47
C ALA A 78 7.55 4.15 -14.65
N LEU A 79 7.60 5.18 -13.80
CA LEU A 79 8.63 6.21 -13.84
C LEU A 79 9.92 5.78 -13.16
N ALA A 80 9.84 4.98 -12.11
CA ALA A 80 10.95 4.50 -11.31
C ALA A 80 11.88 3.57 -12.12
N ARG A 81 13.18 3.56 -11.80
CA ARG A 81 14.24 2.75 -12.46
C ARG A 81 14.94 1.80 -11.49
N GLY A 82 14.79 2.00 -10.19
CA GLY A 82 15.44 1.21 -9.16
C GLY A 82 15.00 -0.25 -9.13
N GLU A 83 15.89 -1.13 -8.66
CA GLU A 83 15.55 -2.54 -8.41
C GLU A 83 14.55 -2.69 -7.27
N ILE A 84 14.73 -1.88 -6.24
CA ILE A 84 13.84 -1.84 -5.07
C ILE A 84 13.06 -0.52 -5.10
N LEU A 85 11.73 -0.62 -5.00
CA LEU A 85 10.85 0.53 -4.91
C LEU A 85 10.40 0.70 -3.46
N LEU A 86 10.79 1.80 -2.83
CA LEU A 86 10.39 2.15 -1.47
C LEU A 86 9.23 3.14 -1.57
N PHE A 87 8.04 2.70 -1.17
CA PHE A 87 6.84 3.52 -1.15
C PHE A 87 6.71 4.23 0.20
N LEU A 88 6.50 5.54 0.14
CA LEU A 88 6.24 6.40 1.27
C LEU A 88 5.03 7.27 0.96
N ASP A 89 4.05 7.33 1.87
CA ASP A 89 2.92 8.25 1.72
C ASP A 89 3.41 9.70 1.88
N ASP A 90 2.73 10.65 1.26
CA ASP A 90 3.13 12.07 1.25
C ASP A 90 3.04 12.75 2.62
N ASP A 91 2.30 12.15 3.56
CA ASP A 91 2.16 12.55 4.96
C ASP A 91 2.94 11.66 5.93
N ALA A 92 3.99 11.02 5.43
CA ALA A 92 4.83 10.12 6.21
C ALA A 92 6.33 10.47 6.08
N GLU A 93 7.10 10.23 7.12
CA GLU A 93 8.52 10.55 7.19
C GLU A 93 9.33 9.32 7.63
N LEU A 94 10.46 9.08 6.99
CA LEU A 94 11.43 8.08 7.42
C LEU A 94 12.15 8.58 8.67
N ARG A 95 12.15 7.77 9.72
CA ARG A 95 12.75 8.17 11.00
C ARG A 95 14.27 8.13 10.99
N ASP A 96 14.83 7.13 10.36
CA ASP A 96 16.27 6.86 10.40
C ASP A 96 16.89 7.07 9.01
N ARG A 97 18.14 7.57 9.00
CA ARG A 97 18.90 7.79 7.77
C ARG A 97 19.34 6.49 7.09
N GLU A 98 19.45 5.41 7.83
CA GLU A 98 19.88 4.09 7.37
C GLU A 98 18.68 3.21 6.92
N THR A 99 17.48 3.75 6.85
CA THR A 99 16.27 2.98 6.48
C THR A 99 16.47 2.21 5.17
N ALA A 100 16.94 2.89 4.11
CA ALA A 100 17.12 2.26 2.81
C ALA A 100 18.19 1.15 2.83
N GLU A 101 19.29 1.33 3.53
CA GLU A 101 20.35 0.33 3.67
C GLU A 101 19.87 -0.91 4.43
N ARG A 102 19.15 -0.71 5.56
CA ARG A 102 18.56 -1.82 6.31
C ARG A 102 17.59 -2.64 5.44
N VAL A 103 16.76 -1.95 4.69
CA VAL A 103 15.81 -2.60 3.78
C VAL A 103 16.53 -3.37 2.67
N LEU A 104 17.56 -2.79 2.06
CA LEU A 104 18.36 -3.48 1.03
C LEU A 104 19.02 -4.75 1.57
N THR A 105 19.52 -4.73 2.81
CA THR A 105 20.13 -5.89 3.44
C THR A 105 19.19 -7.09 3.50
N HIS A 106 17.88 -6.88 3.69
CA HIS A 106 16.90 -7.98 3.63
C HIS A 106 16.81 -8.58 2.23
N PHE A 107 16.75 -7.73 1.19
CA PHE A 107 16.66 -8.20 -0.19
C PHE A 107 17.95 -8.86 -0.69
N GLU A 108 19.11 -8.45 -0.20
CA GLU A 108 20.40 -9.09 -0.53
C GLU A 108 20.52 -10.49 0.06
N ARG A 109 19.98 -10.70 1.27
CA ARG A 109 20.04 -11.99 1.98
C ARG A 109 19.04 -13.01 1.49
N ASP A 110 17.95 -12.55 0.87
CA ASP A 110 16.85 -13.41 0.46
C ASP A 110 16.40 -13.05 -0.97
N VAL A 111 16.73 -13.92 -1.89
CA VAL A 111 16.37 -13.76 -3.32
C VAL A 111 14.87 -13.90 -3.54
N ASP A 112 14.14 -14.65 -2.73
CA ASP A 112 12.69 -14.86 -2.86
C ASP A 112 11.88 -13.77 -2.12
N LEU A 113 12.57 -12.91 -1.37
CA LEU A 113 11.93 -11.78 -0.73
C LEU A 113 11.41 -10.79 -1.78
N GLY A 114 10.11 -10.58 -1.78
CA GLY A 114 9.43 -9.65 -2.68
C GLY A 114 9.08 -8.33 -2.02
N ILE A 115 8.69 -8.35 -0.74
CA ILE A 115 8.12 -7.19 -0.05
C ILE A 115 8.62 -7.12 1.39
N VAL A 116 8.96 -5.92 1.86
CA VAL A 116 9.23 -5.60 3.27
C VAL A 116 8.28 -4.48 3.70
N GLY A 117 7.42 -4.76 4.67
CA GLY A 117 6.58 -3.76 5.33
C GLY A 117 7.26 -3.18 6.56
N PHE A 118 7.02 -1.92 6.87
CA PHE A 118 7.63 -1.16 7.95
C PHE A 118 6.65 -0.89 9.08
N LEU A 119 7.18 -0.54 10.25
CA LEU A 119 6.39 -0.08 11.37
C LEU A 119 5.93 1.37 11.15
N VAL A 120 4.63 1.59 11.18
CA VAL A 120 4.04 2.92 11.12
C VAL A 120 3.72 3.40 12.53
N ILE A 121 4.23 4.57 12.87
CA ILE A 121 4.02 5.26 14.14
C ILE A 121 3.18 6.51 13.86
N ASP A 122 2.12 6.69 14.62
CA ASP A 122 1.33 7.92 14.62
C ASP A 122 2.19 9.06 15.19
N ALA A 123 2.45 10.08 14.40
CA ALA A 123 3.34 11.18 14.76
C ALA A 123 2.81 12.03 15.91
N THR A 124 1.49 12.04 16.14
CA THR A 124 0.85 12.81 17.20
C THR A 124 0.95 12.09 18.54
N THR A 125 0.73 10.77 18.55
CA THR A 125 0.66 9.98 19.79
C THR A 125 1.96 9.24 20.11
N GLY A 126 2.86 9.09 19.14
CA GLY A 126 4.07 8.26 19.26
C GLY A 126 3.78 6.75 19.33
N ALA A 127 2.53 6.34 19.15
CA ALA A 127 2.12 4.95 19.24
C ALA A 127 2.11 4.27 17.87
N ALA A 128 2.32 2.95 17.85
CA ALA A 128 2.18 2.17 16.63
C ALA A 128 0.75 2.22 16.10
N GLU A 129 0.58 2.48 14.81
CA GLU A 129 -0.71 2.43 14.15
C GLU A 129 -1.20 0.99 14.01
N ARG A 130 -1.90 0.50 15.04
CA ARG A 130 -2.38 -0.89 15.11
C ARG A 130 -3.22 -1.32 13.91
N ARG A 131 -3.92 -0.39 13.25
CA ARG A 131 -4.77 -0.69 12.08
C ARG A 131 -3.97 -1.28 10.91
N VAL A 132 -2.72 -0.81 10.70
CA VAL A 132 -1.85 -1.23 9.58
C VAL A 132 -0.87 -2.33 9.96
N VAL A 133 -0.77 -2.71 11.24
CA VAL A 133 0.00 -3.88 11.68
C VAL A 133 -0.52 -5.13 10.93
N PRO A 134 0.35 -5.88 10.23
CA PRO A 134 -0.08 -6.91 9.27
C PRO A 134 -0.59 -8.22 9.91
N PHE A 135 -0.55 -8.33 11.23
CA PHE A 135 -0.97 -9.51 11.98
C PHE A 135 -2.42 -9.40 12.46
N ARG A 136 -3.11 -10.54 12.53
CA ARG A 136 -4.53 -10.58 12.92
C ARG A 136 -4.78 -10.05 14.33
N ASP A 137 -3.93 -10.40 15.28
CA ASP A 137 -4.03 -9.97 16.69
C ASP A 137 -3.55 -8.53 16.93
N LYS A 138 -3.01 -7.88 15.88
CA LYS A 138 -2.46 -6.52 15.93
C LYS A 138 -1.35 -6.33 16.95
N ARG A 139 -0.65 -7.41 17.33
CA ARG A 139 0.53 -7.34 18.18
C ARG A 139 1.76 -7.10 17.33
N LEU A 140 2.68 -6.28 17.83
CA LEU A 140 3.96 -6.07 17.21
C LEU A 140 4.87 -7.27 17.52
N PRO A 141 5.54 -7.84 16.53
CA PRO A 141 6.55 -8.86 16.76
C PRO A 141 7.80 -8.23 17.38
N HIS A 142 8.59 -9.05 18.10
CA HIS A 142 9.86 -8.60 18.68
C HIS A 142 10.99 -8.41 17.67
N GLY A 143 10.82 -8.87 16.43
CA GLY A 143 11.80 -8.77 15.35
C GLY A 143 11.18 -9.02 13.98
N VAL A 144 12.04 -9.12 12.98
CA VAL A 144 11.64 -9.36 11.60
C VAL A 144 10.84 -10.66 11.51
N THR A 145 9.66 -10.59 10.91
CA THR A 145 8.70 -11.70 10.91
C THR A 145 8.03 -11.83 9.54
N GLU A 146 7.77 -13.05 9.09
CA GLU A 146 6.96 -13.29 7.89
C GLU A 146 5.55 -12.74 8.08
N ALA A 147 5.06 -12.06 7.06
CA ALA A 147 3.75 -11.45 7.05
C ALA A 147 2.93 -11.90 5.83
N SER A 148 1.62 -11.80 5.94
CA SER A 148 0.69 -12.08 4.84
C SER A 148 0.15 -10.81 4.18
N TYR A 149 0.61 -9.65 4.65
CA TYR A 149 0.14 -8.34 4.24
C TYR A 149 1.21 -7.29 4.60
N PHE A 150 1.18 -6.12 3.98
CA PHE A 150 2.10 -5.01 4.23
C PHE A 150 1.36 -3.65 4.25
N PRO A 151 1.87 -2.63 4.97
CA PRO A 151 1.37 -1.25 4.91
C PRO A 151 1.81 -0.61 3.59
N GLY A 152 0.86 -0.14 2.78
CA GLY A 152 1.15 0.30 1.42
C GLY A 152 1.96 1.59 1.32
N GLY A 153 1.79 2.52 2.25
CA GLY A 153 2.55 3.77 2.32
C GLY A 153 3.82 3.70 3.17
N ALA A 154 4.22 2.49 3.60
CA ALA A 154 5.42 2.25 4.41
C ALA A 154 5.98 0.86 4.08
N CYS A 155 6.51 0.69 2.87
CA CYS A 155 7.03 -0.59 2.41
C CYS A 155 8.09 -0.44 1.32
N ALA A 156 8.83 -1.52 1.11
CA ALA A 156 9.68 -1.67 -0.06
C ALA A 156 9.30 -2.93 -0.84
N ILE A 157 9.30 -2.83 -2.16
CA ILE A 157 8.90 -3.90 -3.06
C ILE A 157 9.97 -4.08 -4.12
N ARG A 158 10.43 -5.32 -4.33
CA ARG A 158 11.33 -5.64 -5.42
C ARG A 158 10.62 -5.52 -6.76
N ARG A 159 11.20 -4.81 -7.72
CA ARG A 159 10.60 -4.55 -9.05
C ARG A 159 10.11 -5.83 -9.72
N ARG A 160 10.88 -6.92 -9.63
CA ARG A 160 10.50 -8.20 -10.24
C ARG A 160 9.17 -8.76 -9.74
N VAL A 161 8.65 -8.32 -8.58
CA VAL A 161 7.28 -8.65 -8.14
C VAL A 161 6.30 -8.14 -9.17
N PHE A 162 6.40 -6.85 -9.54
CA PHE A 162 5.52 -6.24 -10.55
C PHE A 162 5.72 -6.85 -11.93
N ASP A 163 6.96 -7.20 -12.30
CA ASP A 163 7.26 -7.86 -13.57
C ASP A 163 6.61 -9.24 -13.66
N SER A 164 6.51 -9.95 -12.54
CA SER A 164 5.96 -11.31 -12.47
C SER A 164 4.44 -11.37 -12.35
N ILE A 165 3.84 -10.49 -11.53
CA ILE A 165 2.42 -10.58 -11.18
C ILE A 165 1.59 -9.38 -11.66
N GLY A 166 2.21 -8.41 -12.32
CA GLY A 166 1.57 -7.17 -12.75
C GLY A 166 1.42 -6.13 -11.64
N LEU A 167 0.94 -4.97 -12.02
CA LEU A 167 0.81 -3.78 -11.17
C LEU A 167 -0.34 -3.89 -10.16
N TYR A 168 -0.56 -2.83 -9.39
CA TYR A 168 -1.75 -2.67 -8.56
C TYR A 168 -3.01 -2.62 -9.45
N ASP A 169 -4.12 -3.18 -8.98
CA ASP A 169 -5.40 -3.05 -9.68
C ASP A 169 -5.93 -1.61 -9.53
N ALA A 170 -5.80 -0.83 -10.62
CA ALA A 170 -6.24 0.57 -10.64
C ALA A 170 -7.76 0.72 -10.40
N SER A 171 -8.57 -0.31 -10.65
CA SER A 171 -10.02 -0.27 -10.42
C SER A 171 -10.39 -0.20 -8.93
N LEU A 172 -9.47 -0.57 -8.03
CA LEU A 172 -9.68 -0.46 -6.60
C LEU A 172 -9.63 1.00 -6.12
N PHE A 173 -8.86 1.85 -6.77
CA PHE A 173 -8.70 3.27 -6.46
C PHE A 173 -8.11 3.53 -5.06
N TYR A 174 -8.76 3.03 -4.00
CA TYR A 174 -8.38 3.17 -2.59
C TYR A 174 -8.84 1.95 -1.79
N ALA A 175 -8.04 1.45 -0.85
CA ALA A 175 -8.30 0.33 0.06
C ALA A 175 -8.52 -1.03 -0.63
N GLY A 176 -7.67 -1.96 -0.30
CA GLY A 176 -7.70 -3.36 -0.79
C GLY A 176 -6.58 -3.70 -1.75
N GLU A 177 -5.90 -2.70 -2.32
CA GLU A 177 -4.82 -2.87 -3.27
C GLU A 177 -3.61 -3.60 -2.69
N GLU A 178 -3.25 -3.34 -1.44
CA GLU A 178 -2.16 -4.07 -0.77
C GLU A 178 -2.54 -5.53 -0.51
N LEU A 179 -3.80 -5.79 -0.17
CA LEU A 179 -4.26 -7.16 0.03
C LEU A 179 -4.27 -7.93 -1.28
N ASP A 180 -4.76 -7.32 -2.37
CA ASP A 180 -4.73 -7.90 -3.71
C ASP A 180 -3.29 -8.24 -4.13
N LEU A 181 -2.36 -7.27 -3.99
CA LEU A 181 -0.97 -7.46 -4.34
C LEU A 181 -0.30 -8.52 -3.46
N SER A 182 -0.55 -8.51 -2.14
CA SER A 182 0.00 -9.50 -1.21
C SER A 182 -0.40 -10.92 -1.59
N LEU A 183 -1.69 -11.14 -1.88
CA LEU A 183 -2.19 -12.47 -2.26
C LEU A 183 -1.57 -12.97 -3.56
N ARG A 184 -1.44 -12.09 -4.57
CA ARG A 184 -0.76 -12.41 -5.84
C ARG A 184 0.72 -12.70 -5.64
N ALA A 185 1.42 -11.89 -4.85
CA ALA A 185 2.85 -12.07 -4.58
C ALA A 185 3.13 -13.38 -3.84
N LEU A 186 2.37 -13.66 -2.77
CA LEU A 186 2.49 -14.92 -2.02
C LEU A 186 2.20 -16.15 -2.89
N ASP A 187 1.21 -16.04 -3.78
CA ASP A 187 0.83 -17.15 -4.66
C ASP A 187 1.86 -17.39 -5.79
N ALA A 188 2.60 -16.36 -6.16
CA ALA A 188 3.74 -16.45 -7.07
C ALA A 188 5.04 -16.91 -6.38
N GLY A 189 5.02 -17.20 -5.08
CA GLY A 189 6.16 -17.70 -4.32
C GLY A 189 7.05 -16.63 -3.69
N PHE A 190 6.69 -15.35 -3.81
CA PHE A 190 7.42 -14.29 -3.11
C PHE A 190 7.12 -14.30 -1.61
N ARG A 191 8.13 -13.96 -0.82
CA ARG A 191 7.99 -13.76 0.62
C ARG A 191 7.68 -12.31 0.94
N ILE A 192 6.92 -12.11 2.01
CA ILE A 192 6.63 -10.80 2.60
C ILE A 192 7.17 -10.81 4.02
N LEU A 193 8.00 -9.84 4.37
CA LEU A 193 8.49 -9.62 5.74
C LEU A 193 7.87 -8.34 6.30
N PHE A 194 7.73 -8.31 7.60
CA PHE A 194 7.49 -7.10 8.38
C PHE A 194 8.68 -6.86 9.30
N ASP A 195 9.29 -5.68 9.18
CA ASP A 195 10.43 -5.28 10.01
C ASP A 195 10.01 -4.14 10.96
N PRO A 196 9.79 -4.42 12.24
CA PRO A 196 9.41 -3.39 13.20
C PRO A 196 10.57 -2.44 13.57
N SER A 197 11.80 -2.76 13.17
CA SER A 197 12.97 -1.86 13.38
C SER A 197 13.04 -0.74 12.34
N VAL A 198 12.39 -0.91 11.19
CA VAL A 198 12.24 0.12 10.17
C VAL A 198 10.98 0.92 10.46
N THR A 199 11.15 2.19 10.82
CA THR A 199 10.05 3.01 11.35
C THR A 199 9.73 4.19 10.43
N VAL A 200 8.45 4.40 10.21
CA VAL A 200 7.88 5.54 9.50
C VAL A 200 6.95 6.32 10.43
N MET A 201 7.16 7.63 10.54
CA MET A 201 6.27 8.53 11.26
C MET A 201 5.15 8.99 10.31
N HIS A 202 3.90 8.76 10.68
CA HIS A 202 2.74 9.10 9.85
C HIS A 202 1.92 10.21 10.53
N HIS A 203 1.71 11.30 9.82
CA HIS A 203 1.05 12.49 10.35
C HIS A 203 -0.46 12.45 10.24
N GLY A 204 -1.00 11.50 9.47
CA GLY A 204 -2.44 11.29 9.36
C GLY A 204 -3.16 12.47 8.70
N ALA A 205 -2.55 13.08 7.70
CA ALA A 205 -3.19 14.16 6.95
C ALA A 205 -4.56 13.72 6.39
N GLU A 206 -5.46 14.65 6.18
CA GLU A 206 -6.79 14.38 5.65
C GLU A 206 -6.70 13.66 4.31
N GLY A 207 -6.98 12.36 4.32
CA GLY A 207 -7.00 11.49 3.15
C GLY A 207 -8.41 11.30 2.60
N VAL A 208 -8.68 10.08 2.15
CA VAL A 208 -10.06 9.67 1.84
C VAL A 208 -10.87 9.79 3.13
N GLY A 209 -11.72 10.79 3.17
CA GLY A 209 -12.45 11.20 4.37
C GLY A 209 -13.26 10.07 5.01
N ALA A 210 -13.56 10.22 6.29
CA ALA A 210 -14.36 9.26 7.05
C ALA A 210 -15.71 8.93 6.39
N SER A 211 -16.26 9.87 5.62
CA SER A 211 -17.50 9.71 4.85
C SER A 211 -17.37 8.86 3.59
N THR A 212 -16.19 8.82 2.97
CA THR A 212 -15.97 8.11 1.68
C THR A 212 -15.37 6.72 1.89
N ALA A 213 -14.59 6.53 2.94
CA ALA A 213 -13.95 5.26 3.25
C ALA A 213 -14.93 4.06 3.30
N PRO A 214 -16.15 4.15 3.89
CA PRO A 214 -17.12 3.05 3.90
C PRO A 214 -17.49 2.53 2.52
N TYR A 215 -17.55 3.38 1.50
CA TYR A 215 -17.79 2.98 0.11
C TYR A 215 -16.72 2.02 -0.39
N PHE A 216 -15.45 2.41 -0.27
CA PHE A 216 -14.35 1.61 -0.80
C PHE A 216 -14.19 0.28 -0.08
N TYR A 217 -14.35 0.25 1.23
CA TYR A 217 -14.28 -1.00 1.98
C TYR A 217 -15.43 -1.94 1.64
N ALA A 218 -16.66 -1.43 1.48
CA ALA A 218 -17.81 -2.22 1.09
C ALA A 218 -17.70 -2.80 -0.32
N ARG A 219 -17.03 -2.09 -1.24
CA ARG A 219 -16.85 -2.51 -2.63
C ARG A 219 -15.63 -3.41 -2.81
N ASN A 220 -14.47 -2.95 -2.37
CA ASN A 220 -13.19 -3.51 -2.76
C ASN A 220 -12.82 -4.80 -2.00
N ARG A 221 -13.09 -4.83 -0.70
CA ARG A 221 -12.72 -6.01 0.11
C ARG A 221 -13.44 -7.28 -0.35
N PRO A 222 -14.75 -7.28 -0.64
CA PRO A 222 -15.42 -8.42 -1.26
C PRO A 222 -14.88 -8.75 -2.66
N TRP A 223 -14.52 -7.75 -3.48
CA TRP A 223 -13.92 -8.00 -4.79
C TRP A 223 -12.59 -8.75 -4.68
N VAL A 224 -11.69 -8.31 -3.81
CA VAL A 224 -10.42 -8.99 -3.55
C VAL A 224 -10.65 -10.40 -3.03
N ALA A 225 -11.58 -10.58 -2.09
CA ALA A 225 -11.92 -11.90 -1.58
C ALA A 225 -12.47 -12.81 -2.68
N LEU A 226 -13.42 -12.33 -3.50
CA LEU A 226 -14.00 -13.10 -4.58
C LEU A 226 -12.96 -13.49 -5.63
N ARG A 227 -12.03 -12.62 -5.93
CA ARG A 227 -10.96 -12.87 -6.90
C ARG A 227 -9.98 -13.94 -6.41
N HIS A 228 -9.59 -13.90 -5.15
CA HIS A 228 -8.44 -14.67 -4.66
C HIS A 228 -8.73 -15.75 -3.63
N LEU A 229 -9.86 -15.68 -2.91
CA LEU A 229 -10.11 -16.63 -1.83
C LEU A 229 -11.09 -17.75 -2.23
N PRO A 230 -11.08 -18.91 -1.52
CA PRO A 230 -12.10 -19.93 -1.68
C PRO A 230 -13.52 -19.39 -1.43
N LEU A 231 -14.53 -19.94 -2.12
CA LEU A 231 -15.91 -19.43 -2.02
C LEU A 231 -16.45 -19.31 -0.59
N PRO A 232 -16.27 -20.29 0.31
CA PRO A 232 -16.73 -20.13 1.69
C PRO A 232 -16.12 -18.91 2.39
N CYS A 233 -14.82 -18.64 2.14
CA CYS A 233 -14.14 -17.47 2.68
C CYS A 233 -14.66 -16.16 2.06
N CYS A 234 -15.05 -16.18 0.77
CA CYS A 234 -15.63 -14.99 0.12
C CYS A 234 -16.92 -14.56 0.78
N VAL A 235 -17.77 -15.51 1.18
CA VAL A 235 -19.05 -15.21 1.86
C VAL A 235 -18.78 -14.52 3.20
N THR A 236 -17.92 -15.10 4.03
CA THR A 236 -17.60 -14.51 5.36
C THR A 236 -16.97 -13.13 5.22
N HIS A 237 -16.02 -12.96 4.28
CA HIS A 237 -15.43 -11.65 4.00
C HIS A 237 -16.47 -10.62 3.52
N THR A 238 -17.34 -11.01 2.60
CA THR A 238 -18.36 -10.10 2.06
C THR A 238 -19.30 -9.62 3.17
N LEU A 239 -19.88 -10.55 3.91
CA LEU A 239 -20.82 -10.21 4.99
C LEU A 239 -20.12 -9.39 6.10
N GLY A 240 -18.92 -9.77 6.51
CA GLY A 240 -18.16 -9.06 7.53
C GLY A 240 -17.81 -7.63 7.10
N TRP A 241 -17.32 -7.43 5.88
CA TRP A 241 -16.97 -6.10 5.40
C TRP A 241 -18.19 -5.22 5.13
N TRP A 242 -19.31 -5.77 4.68
CA TRP A 242 -20.53 -5.01 4.53
C TRP A 242 -21.07 -4.56 5.89
N ALA A 243 -21.14 -5.46 6.88
CA ALA A 243 -21.56 -5.12 8.23
C ALA A 243 -20.64 -4.05 8.86
N TRP A 244 -19.31 -4.22 8.71
CA TRP A 244 -18.34 -3.25 9.18
C TRP A 244 -18.49 -1.88 8.51
N SER A 245 -18.65 -1.86 7.19
CA SER A 245 -18.80 -0.61 6.42
C SER A 245 -20.08 0.13 6.79
N LEU A 246 -21.19 -0.59 6.99
CA LEU A 246 -22.44 0.00 7.45
C LEU A 246 -22.31 0.58 8.87
N ALA A 247 -21.71 -0.17 9.81
CA ALA A 247 -21.47 0.31 11.17
C ALA A 247 -20.57 1.56 11.21
N ARG A 248 -19.53 1.58 10.35
CA ARG A 248 -18.66 2.76 10.21
C ARG A 248 -19.40 3.92 9.56
N GLY A 249 -20.23 3.65 8.54
CA GLY A 249 -21.10 4.63 7.90
C GLY A 249 -22.06 5.30 8.88
N VAL A 250 -22.66 4.53 9.79
CA VAL A 250 -23.52 5.08 10.85
C VAL A 250 -22.73 6.03 11.75
N ARG A 251 -21.55 5.63 12.22
CA ARG A 251 -20.70 6.47 13.09
C ARG A 251 -20.21 7.76 12.40
N ALA A 252 -20.02 7.72 11.09
CA ALA A 252 -19.54 8.85 10.30
C ALA A 252 -20.66 9.67 9.63
N GLY A 253 -21.95 9.35 9.87
CA GLY A 253 -23.08 9.98 9.16
C GLY A 253 -23.09 9.70 7.65
N ALA A 254 -22.48 8.60 7.19
CA ALA A 254 -22.21 8.27 5.80
C ALA A 254 -22.73 6.89 5.36
N VAL A 255 -23.90 6.48 5.86
CA VAL A 255 -24.53 5.19 5.53
C VAL A 255 -24.77 5.07 4.03
N ALA A 256 -25.20 6.15 3.37
CA ALA A 256 -25.42 6.17 1.93
C ALA A 256 -24.15 5.78 1.15
N SER A 257 -22.98 6.22 1.59
CA SER A 257 -21.68 5.85 1.03
C SER A 257 -21.44 4.34 1.09
N ALA A 258 -21.70 3.70 2.24
CA ALA A 258 -21.59 2.25 2.39
C ALA A 258 -22.58 1.50 1.47
N LEU A 259 -23.83 1.96 1.39
CA LEU A 259 -24.86 1.35 0.52
C LEU A 259 -24.49 1.47 -0.95
N CYS A 260 -23.98 2.63 -1.39
CA CYS A 260 -23.45 2.79 -2.75
C CYS A 260 -22.28 1.82 -3.00
N GLY A 261 -21.38 1.64 -2.04
CA GLY A 261 -20.30 0.68 -2.14
C GLY A 261 -20.79 -0.77 -2.28
N ILE A 262 -21.82 -1.16 -1.53
CA ILE A 262 -22.47 -2.48 -1.63
C ILE A 262 -23.10 -2.66 -3.02
N ARG A 263 -23.86 -1.67 -3.49
CA ARG A 263 -24.48 -1.70 -4.83
C ARG A 263 -23.42 -1.90 -5.92
N ASP A 264 -22.36 -1.12 -5.87
CA ASP A 264 -21.31 -1.16 -6.90
C ASP A 264 -20.44 -2.43 -6.75
N CYS A 265 -20.31 -2.97 -5.53
CA CYS A 265 -19.75 -4.29 -5.32
C CYS A 265 -20.53 -5.35 -6.08
N VAL A 266 -21.85 -5.42 -5.88
CA VAL A 266 -22.73 -6.40 -6.52
C VAL A 266 -22.71 -6.22 -8.05
N ALA A 267 -22.81 -5.00 -8.54
CA ALA A 267 -22.76 -4.69 -9.97
C ALA A 267 -21.44 -5.14 -10.63
N GLY A 268 -20.32 -5.04 -9.90
CA GLY A 268 -19.01 -5.46 -10.40
C GLY A 268 -18.70 -6.95 -10.28
N MET A 269 -19.46 -7.73 -9.46
CA MET A 269 -19.20 -9.15 -9.22
C MET A 269 -19.08 -10.01 -10.49
N PRO A 270 -19.90 -9.82 -11.56
CA PRO A 270 -19.73 -10.62 -12.77
C PRO A 270 -18.38 -10.43 -13.48
N ARG A 271 -17.83 -9.21 -13.43
CA ARG A 271 -16.48 -8.93 -13.94
C ARG A 271 -15.43 -9.63 -13.07
N ILE A 272 -15.49 -9.42 -11.77
CA ILE A 272 -14.54 -10.01 -10.81
C ILE A 272 -14.58 -11.54 -10.85
N TRP A 273 -15.75 -12.13 -11.05
CA TRP A 273 -15.89 -13.58 -11.23
C TRP A 273 -15.12 -14.11 -12.44
N ARG A 274 -15.16 -13.38 -13.56
CA ARG A 274 -14.38 -13.75 -14.77
C ARG A 274 -12.86 -13.62 -14.54
N GLU A 275 -12.45 -12.67 -13.71
CA GLU A 275 -11.06 -12.45 -13.34
C GLU A 275 -10.57 -13.37 -12.20
N ARG A 276 -11.44 -14.24 -11.69
CA ARG A 276 -11.17 -15.06 -10.51
C ARG A 276 -9.94 -15.97 -10.70
N ARG A 277 -8.99 -15.84 -9.78
CA ARG A 277 -7.77 -16.63 -9.66
C ARG A 277 -7.54 -16.97 -8.18
N PRO A 278 -8.22 -17.98 -7.62
CA PRO A 278 -8.07 -18.36 -6.23
C PRO A 278 -6.64 -18.82 -5.94
N VAL A 279 -6.08 -18.29 -4.86
CA VAL A 279 -4.73 -18.67 -4.42
C VAL A 279 -4.60 -20.17 -4.18
N SER A 280 -3.40 -20.68 -4.40
CA SER A 280 -3.05 -22.10 -4.31
C SER A 280 -3.30 -22.69 -2.91
N ARG A 281 -3.28 -24.02 -2.81
CA ARG A 281 -3.36 -24.72 -1.51
C ARG A 281 -2.17 -24.37 -0.61
N HIS A 282 -0.99 -24.15 -1.21
CA HIS A 282 0.20 -23.73 -0.49
C HIS A 282 -0.01 -22.38 0.19
N THR A 283 -0.40 -21.38 -0.59
CA THR A 283 -0.66 -20.01 -0.10
C THR A 283 -1.76 -20.00 0.97
N ARG A 284 -2.83 -20.77 0.80
CA ARG A 284 -3.87 -20.89 1.84
C ARG A 284 -3.35 -21.45 3.15
N ARG A 285 -2.46 -22.47 3.11
CA ARG A 285 -1.83 -23.01 4.32
C ARG A 285 -0.92 -21.97 4.98
N PHE A 286 -0.16 -21.22 4.18
CA PHE A 286 0.66 -20.13 4.68
C PHE A 286 -0.20 -19.07 5.39
N LEU A 287 -1.28 -18.59 4.76
CA LEU A 287 -2.21 -17.61 5.35
C LEU A 287 -2.82 -18.11 6.66
N ALA A 288 -3.22 -19.38 6.72
CA ALA A 288 -3.78 -19.95 7.94
C ALA A 288 -2.77 -20.03 9.11
N ARG A 289 -1.49 -20.29 8.81
CA ARG A 289 -0.43 -20.37 9.84
C ARG A 289 0.08 -19.03 10.31
N ASN A 290 0.15 -18.05 9.41
CA ASN A 290 0.75 -16.73 9.67
C ASN A 290 -0.29 -15.63 9.98
N GLY A 291 -1.46 -16.01 10.50
CA GLY A 291 -2.50 -15.04 10.87
C GLY A 291 -3.06 -14.24 9.68
N GLY A 292 -2.92 -14.77 8.46
CA GLY A 292 -3.48 -14.17 7.26
C GLY A 292 -5.01 -14.15 7.31
N ARG A 293 -5.61 -13.15 6.67
CA ARG A 293 -7.06 -12.95 6.64
C ARG A 293 -7.74 -13.90 5.65
N LEU A 294 -7.71 -15.21 5.96
CA LEU A 294 -8.37 -16.22 5.11
C LEU A 294 -9.89 -16.23 5.33
N TRP A 295 -10.34 -16.12 6.57
CA TRP A 295 -11.76 -16.17 6.92
C TRP A 295 -12.35 -14.78 7.25
N TYR A 296 -11.54 -13.87 7.67
CA TYR A 296 -11.83 -12.47 7.93
C TYR A 296 -10.57 -11.74 8.45
#